data_f1a24570e0beb18fd5dae94af4708ec5
#
_entry.id   f1a24570e0beb18fd5dae94af4708ec5
#
_cell.length_a   1.000
_cell.length_b   1.000
_cell.length_c   1.000
_cell.angle_alpha   90.00
_cell.angle_beta   90.00
_cell.angle_gamma   90.00
#
_symmetry.space_group_name_H-M   'P 1'
#
loop_
_entity.id
_entity.type
_entity.pdbx_description
1 polymer ?
#
loop_
_entity_poly.entity_id
_entity_poly.type
_entity_poly.pdbx_seq_one_letter_code
_entity_poly.pdbx_strand_id
1 'polypeptide(L)'
;MNLIIMILLISLLILVHEAGHFFAAKLFKIKVDKFGFGLPFGPTLFRKKIGETEFLIHSFLLGGYVSFPDDDESSELPKDSPLRFKNKPIYQRVIVVIAGVVANFLFAVLLVFLTGLVWGKLPSNTYDIEISKITPSATESVKKSGLQKGDIIYSINGSRADIPVVLAKYRAHSIPFDGSVDESIVKNKEKEIIKLNPKIDPTKAIKKGTKVFLPEFKDENPIKFTYDEIIGFEQYKNNDITLTEDQRKLRDEICKKKSFVVDSPLSLQDVAISSSDTQRPLSIVVVRDGKKIDIGNIYLNQNGFLGIENTVKEKFIPTKNPIDLIKSTFVYVNYNVSLMTYGLGKLFMGRIPVQEMHGIVAITKIGSDVIEYQGLFKGLLLTALISINLAIINLLPIPALDGGHLLFLIIEKIRGKALNEKIMEAIGNIFFYTLIVLMVLIIFNDVFALVTKQI
;
A
#
# COMPACT_ATOMS: atom_id res chain seq x y z
N MET A 1 3.24 22.81 17.28
CA MET A 1 1.86 23.09 16.82
C MET A 1 1.38 22.02 15.81
N ASN A 2 2.18 21.69 14.82
CA ASN A 2 1.80 20.71 13.75
C ASN A 2 1.48 19.31 14.27
N LEU A 3 2.19 18.84 15.29
CA LEU A 3 1.89 17.57 15.96
C LEU A 3 0.46 17.54 16.55
N ILE A 4 0.07 18.62 17.22
CA ILE A 4 -1.27 18.75 17.80
C ILE A 4 -2.32 18.75 16.67
N ILE A 5 -2.07 19.48 15.57
CA ILE A 5 -2.97 19.49 14.42
C ILE A 5 -3.13 18.07 13.88
N MET A 6 -2.04 17.31 13.71
CA MET A 6 -2.12 15.95 13.20
C MET A 6 -2.87 15.00 14.15
N ILE A 7 -2.63 15.11 15.46
CA ILE A 7 -3.40 14.35 16.47
C ILE A 7 -4.90 14.67 16.37
N LEU A 8 -5.27 15.94 16.25
CA LEU A 8 -6.66 16.34 16.11
C LEU A 8 -7.29 15.81 14.80
N LEU A 9 -6.55 15.82 13.70
CA LEU A 9 -7.00 15.28 12.43
C LEU A 9 -7.23 13.77 12.52
N ILE A 10 -6.31 13.01 13.12
CA ILE A 10 -6.49 11.56 13.34
C ILE A 10 -7.67 11.30 14.26
N SER A 11 -7.80 12.07 15.35
CA SER A 11 -8.93 11.95 16.27
C SER A 11 -10.27 12.21 15.57
N LEU A 12 -10.30 13.18 14.65
CA LEU A 12 -11.48 13.46 13.84
C LEU A 12 -11.87 12.28 12.94
N LEU A 13 -10.88 11.56 12.35
CA LEU A 13 -11.17 10.37 11.53
C LEU A 13 -11.88 9.29 12.34
N ILE A 14 -11.43 9.07 13.56
CA ILE A 14 -12.04 8.09 14.47
C ILE A 14 -13.45 8.54 14.85
N LEU A 15 -13.62 9.81 15.17
CA LEU A 15 -14.93 10.37 15.50
C LEU A 15 -15.94 10.23 14.33
N VAL A 16 -15.49 10.46 13.10
CA VAL A 16 -16.30 10.29 11.89
C VAL A 16 -16.72 8.84 11.71
N HIS A 17 -15.81 7.90 11.96
CA HIS A 17 -16.10 6.47 11.91
C HIS A 17 -17.20 6.09 12.90
N GLU A 18 -17.03 6.44 14.18
CA GLU A 18 -18.01 6.17 15.23
C GLU A 18 -19.36 6.86 14.97
N ALA A 19 -19.31 8.08 14.42
CA ALA A 19 -20.54 8.80 14.03
C ALA A 19 -21.31 8.06 12.93
N GLY A 20 -20.63 7.38 12.01
CA GLY A 20 -21.24 6.52 11.01
C GLY A 20 -22.12 5.45 11.65
N HIS A 21 -21.58 4.68 12.59
CA HIS A 21 -22.32 3.65 13.34
C HIS A 21 -23.47 4.26 14.14
N PHE A 22 -23.20 5.36 14.83
CA PHE A 22 -24.19 6.06 15.63
C PHE A 22 -25.40 6.51 14.81
N PHE A 23 -25.19 7.22 13.71
CA PHE A 23 -26.30 7.72 12.88
C PHE A 23 -27.07 6.59 12.22
N ALA A 24 -26.40 5.54 11.75
CA ALA A 24 -27.06 4.36 11.19
C ALA A 24 -27.89 3.63 12.24
N ALA A 25 -27.39 3.48 13.46
CA ALA A 25 -28.14 2.89 14.57
C ALA A 25 -29.41 3.70 14.90
N LYS A 26 -29.28 5.04 14.98
CA LYS A 26 -30.43 5.92 15.21
C LYS A 26 -31.46 5.87 14.08
N LEU A 27 -31.02 5.77 12.80
CA LEU A 27 -31.89 5.61 11.65
C LEU A 27 -32.81 4.40 11.77
N PHE A 28 -32.28 3.29 12.29
CA PHE A 28 -33.02 2.03 12.51
C PHE A 28 -33.66 1.93 13.91
N LYS A 29 -33.70 3.02 14.67
CA LYS A 29 -34.24 3.04 16.03
C LYS A 29 -33.58 1.96 16.92
N ILE A 30 -32.26 1.84 16.84
CA ILE A 30 -31.47 1.06 17.76
C ILE A 30 -31.08 1.97 18.92
N LYS A 31 -31.26 1.51 20.15
CA LYS A 31 -30.82 2.26 21.33
C LYS A 31 -29.31 2.32 21.36
N VAL A 32 -28.77 3.52 21.55
CA VAL A 32 -27.35 3.75 21.79
C VAL A 32 -27.21 4.31 23.20
N ASP A 33 -26.53 3.57 24.06
CA ASP A 33 -26.35 3.97 25.45
C ASP A 33 -25.27 5.05 25.58
N LYS A 34 -24.11 4.86 24.93
CA LYS A 34 -22.98 5.79 25.00
C LYS A 34 -22.39 6.07 23.62
N PHE A 35 -21.99 7.33 23.44
CA PHE A 35 -21.15 7.76 22.34
C PHE A 35 -19.92 8.44 22.93
N GLY A 36 -18.79 7.74 22.88
CA GLY A 36 -17.54 8.19 23.48
C GLY A 36 -16.54 8.67 22.45
N PHE A 37 -15.95 9.84 22.68
CA PHE A 37 -14.78 10.34 21.96
C PHE A 37 -13.56 10.25 22.87
N GLY A 38 -12.54 9.55 22.41
CA GLY A 38 -11.39 9.16 23.21
C GLY A 38 -11.58 7.78 23.85
N LEU A 39 -10.47 7.19 24.27
CA LEU A 39 -10.49 5.90 24.97
C LEU A 39 -10.88 6.08 26.44
N PRO A 40 -11.66 5.14 27.03
CA PRO A 40 -12.12 5.22 28.40
C PRO A 40 -11.01 4.92 29.44
N PHE A 41 -9.74 5.12 29.07
CA PHE A 41 -8.58 5.02 29.94
C PHE A 41 -8.24 6.41 30.51
N GLY A 42 -8.65 6.67 31.71
CA GLY A 42 -8.40 7.95 32.36
C GLY A 42 -9.66 8.79 32.60
N PRO A 43 -9.51 10.03 33.07
CA PRO A 43 -10.65 10.85 33.46
C PRO A 43 -11.52 11.25 32.26
N THR A 44 -12.83 11.24 32.49
CA THR A 44 -13.81 11.80 31.56
C THR A 44 -13.84 13.33 31.73
N LEU A 45 -13.50 14.04 30.66
CA LEU A 45 -13.44 15.50 30.66
C LEU A 45 -14.82 16.15 30.50
N PHE A 46 -15.69 15.47 29.75
CA PHE A 46 -17.04 15.96 29.49
C PHE A 46 -18.04 14.80 29.47
N ARG A 47 -19.22 15.02 30.07
CA ARG A 47 -20.32 14.07 30.12
C ARG A 47 -21.63 14.82 29.98
N LYS A 48 -22.45 14.43 29.01
CA LYS A 48 -23.78 14.99 28.81
C LYS A 48 -24.73 13.95 28.26
N LYS A 49 -25.86 13.76 28.93
CA LYS A 49 -26.95 12.92 28.42
C LYS A 49 -27.87 13.74 27.52
N ILE A 50 -28.10 13.30 26.30
CA ILE A 50 -29.00 13.91 25.32
C ILE A 50 -29.95 12.82 24.86
N GLY A 51 -31.24 12.96 25.24
CA GLY A 51 -32.21 11.90 25.04
C GLY A 51 -31.84 10.63 25.79
N GLU A 52 -31.71 9.52 25.09
CA GLU A 52 -31.35 8.22 25.64
C GLU A 52 -29.84 7.91 25.61
N THR A 53 -29.05 8.76 24.92
CA THR A 53 -27.61 8.54 24.71
C THR A 53 -26.79 9.45 25.61
N GLU A 54 -25.77 8.90 26.23
CA GLU A 54 -24.76 9.61 26.99
C GLU A 54 -23.57 9.93 26.10
N PHE A 55 -23.26 11.21 25.89
CA PHE A 55 -22.10 11.70 25.16
C PHE A 55 -20.93 11.93 26.12
N LEU A 56 -19.78 11.35 25.78
CA LEU A 56 -18.58 11.36 26.62
C LEU A 56 -17.36 11.85 25.83
N ILE A 57 -16.52 12.67 26.48
CA ILE A 57 -15.19 13.03 25.98
C ILE A 57 -14.19 12.62 27.04
N HIS A 58 -13.23 11.78 26.67
CA HIS A 58 -12.16 11.31 27.54
C HIS A 58 -10.88 12.08 27.32
N SER A 59 -9.98 12.05 28.28
CA SER A 59 -8.70 12.77 28.23
C SER A 59 -7.75 12.22 27.17
N PHE A 60 -7.86 10.95 26.83
CA PHE A 60 -7.05 10.31 25.79
C PHE A 60 -7.81 10.30 24.46
N LEU A 61 -7.59 11.33 23.64
CA LEU A 61 -8.38 11.60 22.44
C LEU A 61 -8.14 10.64 21.25
N LEU A 62 -7.21 9.69 21.36
CA LEU A 62 -6.96 8.69 20.32
C LEU A 62 -7.89 7.49 20.56
N GLY A 63 -9.04 7.48 19.89
CA GLY A 63 -10.05 6.44 20.01
C GLY A 63 -11.46 6.99 20.01
N GLY A 64 -12.43 6.09 19.98
CA GLY A 64 -13.84 6.37 20.09
C GLY A 64 -14.61 5.06 20.24
N TYR A 65 -15.87 5.14 20.63
CA TYR A 65 -16.75 3.99 20.68
C TYR A 65 -18.23 4.38 20.68
N VAL A 66 -19.03 3.47 20.14
CA VAL A 66 -20.49 3.46 20.27
C VAL A 66 -20.85 2.24 21.08
N SER A 67 -21.55 2.42 22.20
CA SER A 67 -21.97 1.32 23.07
C SER A 67 -23.47 1.08 22.92
N PHE A 68 -23.81 -0.17 22.70
CA PHE A 68 -25.18 -0.65 22.62
C PHE A 68 -25.62 -1.35 23.91
N PRO A 69 -26.92 -1.47 24.20
CA PRO A 69 -27.42 -2.28 25.32
C PRO A 69 -27.01 -3.76 25.26
N ASP A 70 -26.60 -4.23 24.08
CA ASP A 70 -26.10 -5.59 23.87
C ASP A 70 -24.69 -5.82 24.42
N ASP A 71 -23.94 -4.74 24.65
CA ASP A 71 -22.55 -4.76 25.15
C ASP A 71 -22.51 -4.71 26.70
N ASP A 72 -23.64 -4.51 27.35
CA ASP A 72 -23.73 -4.41 28.80
C ASP A 72 -24.73 -5.42 29.36
N GLU A 73 -24.22 -6.42 30.08
CA GLU A 73 -25.05 -7.44 30.72
C GLU A 73 -26.02 -6.87 31.79
N SER A 74 -25.66 -5.72 32.36
CA SER A 74 -26.46 -5.01 33.37
C SER A 74 -27.56 -4.11 32.74
N SER A 75 -27.69 -4.09 31.43
CA SER A 75 -28.68 -3.28 30.73
C SER A 75 -30.12 -3.64 31.14
N GLU A 76 -30.87 -2.65 31.61
CA GLU A 76 -32.28 -2.79 32.00
C GLU A 76 -33.23 -3.05 30.82
N LEU A 77 -32.72 -2.89 29.57
CA LEU A 77 -33.54 -3.10 28.37
C LEU A 77 -33.84 -4.60 28.18
N PRO A 78 -35.10 -5.02 28.04
CA PRO A 78 -35.47 -6.43 27.85
C PRO A 78 -34.66 -7.08 26.72
N LYS A 79 -34.31 -8.36 26.88
CA LYS A 79 -33.49 -9.09 25.87
C LYS A 79 -34.19 -9.25 24.53
N ASP A 80 -35.52 -9.26 24.49
CA ASP A 80 -36.37 -9.35 23.31
C ASP A 80 -36.76 -8.00 22.73
N SER A 81 -36.30 -6.90 23.33
CA SER A 81 -36.64 -5.55 22.89
C SER A 81 -36.25 -5.30 21.42
N PRO A 82 -37.15 -4.73 20.61
CA PRO A 82 -36.83 -4.38 19.21
C PRO A 82 -35.83 -3.22 19.11
N LEU A 83 -35.45 -2.59 20.22
CA LEU A 83 -34.45 -1.53 20.26
C LEU A 83 -33.02 -2.07 20.38
N ARG A 84 -32.84 -3.37 20.63
CA ARG A 84 -31.52 -4.01 20.67
C ARG A 84 -30.99 -4.26 19.26
N PHE A 85 -29.69 -4.10 19.08
CA PHE A 85 -29.00 -4.36 17.81
C PHE A 85 -29.19 -5.83 17.37
N LYS A 86 -29.03 -6.78 18.27
CA LYS A 86 -29.14 -8.23 18.00
C LYS A 86 -30.53 -8.63 17.46
N ASN A 87 -31.57 -7.92 17.87
CA ASN A 87 -32.97 -8.23 17.50
C ASN A 87 -33.39 -7.57 16.18
N LYS A 88 -32.51 -6.80 15.53
CA LYS A 88 -32.80 -6.20 14.23
C LYS A 88 -32.61 -7.19 13.07
N PRO A 89 -33.36 -7.02 11.98
CA PRO A 89 -33.11 -7.78 10.75
C PRO A 89 -31.66 -7.68 10.31
N ILE A 90 -31.12 -8.75 9.72
CA ILE A 90 -29.71 -8.84 9.33
C ILE A 90 -29.28 -7.65 8.46
N TYR A 91 -30.11 -7.21 7.49
CA TYR A 91 -29.77 -6.08 6.63
C TYR A 91 -29.55 -4.77 7.38
N GLN A 92 -30.33 -4.52 8.47
CA GLN A 92 -30.15 -3.32 9.30
C GLN A 92 -28.85 -3.40 10.09
N ARG A 93 -28.54 -4.58 10.64
CA ARG A 93 -27.26 -4.82 11.33
C ARG A 93 -26.07 -4.65 10.40
N VAL A 94 -26.15 -5.18 9.18
CA VAL A 94 -25.12 -4.98 8.13
C VAL A 94 -24.91 -3.51 7.83
N ILE A 95 -25.98 -2.73 7.63
CA ILE A 95 -25.87 -1.29 7.35
C ILE A 95 -25.21 -0.55 8.52
N VAL A 96 -25.58 -0.86 9.77
CA VAL A 96 -24.95 -0.24 10.95
C VAL A 96 -23.47 -0.56 11.02
N VAL A 97 -23.08 -1.82 10.80
CA VAL A 97 -21.67 -2.24 10.83
C VAL A 97 -20.85 -1.60 9.72
N ILE A 98 -21.40 -1.50 8.50
CA ILE A 98 -20.66 -0.88 7.38
C ILE A 98 -20.63 0.64 7.48
N ALA A 99 -21.53 1.26 8.24
CA ALA A 99 -21.71 2.71 8.26
C ALA A 99 -20.44 3.48 8.71
N GLY A 100 -19.64 2.94 9.62
CA GLY A 100 -18.37 3.52 10.02
C GLY A 100 -17.36 3.56 8.86
N VAL A 101 -17.23 2.45 8.14
CA VAL A 101 -16.40 2.33 6.95
C VAL A 101 -16.83 3.32 5.86
N VAL A 102 -18.15 3.38 5.59
CA VAL A 102 -18.71 4.30 4.59
C VAL A 102 -18.49 5.76 5.01
N ALA A 103 -18.67 6.08 6.29
CA ALA A 103 -18.46 7.44 6.81
C ALA A 103 -16.99 7.88 6.59
N ASN A 104 -16.02 7.05 6.89
CA ASN A 104 -14.61 7.35 6.63
C ASN A 104 -14.30 7.52 5.15
N PHE A 105 -14.85 6.65 4.29
CA PHE A 105 -14.68 6.78 2.86
C PHE A 105 -15.27 8.08 2.31
N LEU A 106 -16.50 8.41 2.68
CA LEU A 106 -17.16 9.65 2.28
C LEU A 106 -16.45 10.88 2.83
N PHE A 107 -15.95 10.80 4.06
CA PHE A 107 -15.15 11.88 4.65
C PHE A 107 -13.86 12.11 3.89
N ALA A 108 -13.15 11.04 3.48
CA ALA A 108 -11.97 11.16 2.64
C ALA A 108 -12.26 11.85 1.30
N VAL A 109 -13.36 11.45 0.63
CA VAL A 109 -13.80 12.09 -0.61
C VAL A 109 -14.10 13.58 -0.39
N LEU A 110 -14.85 13.91 0.68
CA LEU A 110 -15.17 15.27 1.05
C LEU A 110 -13.92 16.09 1.34
N LEU A 111 -12.96 15.53 2.09
CA LEU A 111 -11.73 16.22 2.45
C LEU A 111 -10.86 16.52 1.23
N VAL A 112 -10.71 15.56 0.30
CA VAL A 112 -10.02 15.78 -0.98
C VAL A 112 -10.72 16.84 -1.81
N PHE A 113 -12.04 16.76 -1.91
CA PHE A 113 -12.85 17.73 -2.64
C PHE A 113 -12.68 19.16 -2.07
N LEU A 114 -12.81 19.33 -0.75
CA LEU A 114 -12.64 20.63 -0.09
C LEU A 114 -11.18 21.13 -0.25
N THR A 115 -10.22 20.25 -0.16
CA THR A 115 -8.80 20.60 -0.40
C THR A 115 -8.60 21.09 -1.83
N GLY A 116 -9.13 20.37 -2.83
CA GLY A 116 -9.07 20.80 -4.22
C GLY A 116 -9.83 22.11 -4.50
N LEU A 117 -10.93 22.35 -3.79
CA LEU A 117 -11.70 23.58 -3.89
C LEU A 117 -10.92 24.79 -3.33
N VAL A 118 -10.33 24.64 -2.16
CA VAL A 118 -9.61 25.73 -1.47
C VAL A 118 -8.31 26.10 -2.18
N TRP A 119 -7.52 25.12 -2.62
CA TRP A 119 -6.22 25.36 -3.25
C TRP A 119 -6.25 25.44 -4.77
N GLY A 120 -7.38 25.17 -5.41
CA GLY A 120 -7.55 25.24 -6.85
C GLY A 120 -6.74 24.18 -7.64
N LYS A 121 -6.23 23.15 -6.96
CA LYS A 121 -5.43 22.08 -7.56
C LYS A 121 -5.45 20.81 -6.72
N LEU A 122 -5.28 19.67 -7.37
CA LEU A 122 -5.06 18.36 -6.73
C LEU A 122 -3.88 17.65 -7.38
N PRO A 123 -3.18 16.74 -6.66
CA PRO A 123 -2.14 15.93 -7.26
C PRO A 123 -2.68 15.08 -8.43
N SER A 124 -1.91 15.01 -9.51
CA SER A 124 -2.26 14.17 -10.67
C SER A 124 -1.88 12.70 -10.49
N ASN A 125 -1.21 12.36 -9.37
CA ASN A 125 -0.59 11.06 -9.11
C ASN A 125 0.47 10.67 -10.14
N THR A 126 0.99 11.64 -10.87
CA THR A 126 2.13 11.52 -11.78
C THR A 126 3.23 12.49 -11.37
N TYR A 127 4.45 12.19 -11.80
CA TYR A 127 5.63 12.93 -11.38
C TYR A 127 6.48 13.27 -12.59
N ASP A 128 7.17 14.42 -12.57
CA ASP A 128 8.26 14.71 -13.47
C ASP A 128 9.57 14.29 -12.78
N ILE A 129 10.29 13.37 -13.43
CA ILE A 129 11.63 12.97 -13.03
C ILE A 129 12.60 13.77 -13.88
N GLU A 130 13.01 14.92 -13.34
CA GLU A 130 13.92 15.82 -14.03
C GLU A 130 15.37 15.45 -13.74
N ILE A 131 16.19 15.31 -14.77
CA ILE A 131 17.63 15.12 -14.64
C ILE A 131 18.25 16.41 -14.12
N SER A 132 18.77 16.41 -12.91
CA SER A 132 19.44 17.56 -12.30
C SER A 132 20.93 17.61 -12.68
N LYS A 133 21.57 16.43 -12.84
CA LYS A 133 22.99 16.34 -13.16
C LYS A 133 23.35 14.97 -13.74
N ILE A 134 24.30 14.95 -14.65
CA ILE A 134 24.99 13.74 -15.09
C ILE A 134 26.29 13.65 -14.29
N THR A 135 26.46 12.55 -13.54
CA THR A 135 27.61 12.38 -12.63
C THR A 135 28.85 11.88 -13.36
N PRO A 136 30.04 12.04 -12.81
CA PRO A 136 31.27 11.45 -13.39
C PRO A 136 31.22 9.92 -13.50
N SER A 137 30.43 9.25 -12.66
CA SER A 137 30.25 7.80 -12.66
C SER A 137 29.32 7.27 -13.77
N ALA A 138 28.73 8.16 -14.58
CA ALA A 138 27.93 7.78 -15.73
C ALA A 138 28.78 7.04 -16.77
N THR A 139 28.18 6.05 -17.41
CA THR A 139 28.84 5.30 -18.50
C THR A 139 29.08 6.21 -19.72
N GLU A 140 29.98 5.79 -20.59
CA GLU A 140 30.20 6.48 -21.85
C GLU A 140 28.95 6.51 -22.75
N SER A 141 28.09 5.48 -22.64
CA SER A 141 26.80 5.48 -23.34
C SER A 141 25.89 6.61 -22.86
N VAL A 142 25.82 6.84 -21.54
CA VAL A 142 25.06 7.96 -20.96
C VAL A 142 25.64 9.31 -21.37
N LYS A 143 26.98 9.47 -21.29
CA LYS A 143 27.64 10.74 -21.66
C LYS A 143 27.48 11.10 -23.13
N LYS A 144 27.44 10.08 -24.01
CA LYS A 144 27.28 10.24 -25.46
C LYS A 144 25.83 10.19 -25.95
N SER A 145 24.89 9.83 -25.09
CA SER A 145 23.47 9.65 -25.45
C SER A 145 22.73 10.92 -25.82
N GLY A 146 23.28 12.08 -25.49
CA GLY A 146 22.59 13.35 -25.63
C GLY A 146 21.62 13.70 -24.50
N LEU A 147 21.59 12.92 -23.40
CA LEU A 147 20.90 13.30 -22.16
C LEU A 147 21.44 14.63 -21.65
N GLN A 148 20.56 15.48 -21.15
CA GLN A 148 20.90 16.82 -20.65
C GLN A 148 20.23 17.08 -19.32
N LYS A 149 20.82 18.00 -18.54
CA LYS A 149 20.17 18.59 -17.39
C LYS A 149 18.86 19.26 -17.81
N GLY A 150 17.79 19.03 -17.07
CA GLY A 150 16.44 19.54 -17.37
C GLY A 150 15.58 18.59 -18.19
N ASP A 151 16.15 17.50 -18.73
CA ASP A 151 15.35 16.46 -19.38
C ASP A 151 14.42 15.80 -18.36
N ILE A 152 13.17 15.58 -18.74
CA ILE A 152 12.18 14.85 -17.93
C ILE A 152 12.08 13.43 -18.48
N ILE A 153 12.38 12.44 -17.65
CA ILE A 153 12.28 11.04 -18.04
C ILE A 153 10.80 10.68 -18.20
N TYR A 154 10.39 10.36 -19.44
CA TYR A 154 9.02 9.98 -19.77
C TYR A 154 8.79 8.47 -19.67
N SER A 155 9.67 7.68 -20.26
CA SER A 155 9.60 6.23 -20.20
C SER A 155 10.98 5.59 -20.18
N ILE A 156 11.04 4.41 -19.59
CA ILE A 156 12.21 3.55 -19.61
C ILE A 156 11.72 2.19 -20.12
N ASN A 157 12.35 1.68 -21.19
CA ASN A 157 11.94 0.44 -21.85
C ASN A 157 10.44 0.38 -22.15
N GLY A 158 9.89 1.45 -22.74
CA GLY A 158 8.48 1.55 -23.08
C GLY A 158 7.51 1.77 -21.90
N SER A 159 7.95 1.54 -20.66
CA SER A 159 7.11 1.76 -19.47
C SER A 159 7.21 3.19 -18.97
N ARG A 160 6.07 3.79 -18.66
CA ARG A 160 6.01 5.17 -18.15
C ARG A 160 6.76 5.32 -16.84
N ALA A 161 7.67 6.29 -16.78
CA ALA A 161 8.48 6.59 -15.60
C ALA A 161 7.83 7.61 -14.65
N ASP A 162 6.80 8.32 -15.11
CA ASP A 162 6.10 9.36 -14.37
C ASP A 162 5.07 8.82 -13.35
N ILE A 163 4.93 7.49 -13.25
CA ILE A 163 4.03 6.83 -12.31
C ILE A 163 4.85 6.19 -11.18
N PRO A 164 4.60 6.50 -9.89
CA PRO A 164 5.41 6.04 -8.76
C PRO A 164 5.57 4.52 -8.66
N VAL A 165 4.49 3.78 -8.98
CA VAL A 165 4.51 2.30 -8.97
C VAL A 165 5.53 1.76 -9.99
N VAL A 166 5.65 2.42 -11.13
CA VAL A 166 6.63 2.06 -12.16
C VAL A 166 8.04 2.35 -11.67
N LEU A 167 8.27 3.51 -11.02
CA LEU A 167 9.55 3.85 -10.42
C LEU A 167 9.96 2.88 -9.31
N ALA A 168 9.02 2.52 -8.44
CA ALA A 168 9.24 1.50 -7.42
C ALA A 168 9.58 0.15 -8.05
N LYS A 169 8.89 -0.21 -9.13
CA LYS A 169 9.17 -1.43 -9.91
C LYS A 169 10.57 -1.38 -10.53
N TYR A 170 10.99 -0.26 -11.11
CA TYR A 170 12.35 -0.08 -11.64
C TYR A 170 13.42 -0.06 -10.56
N ARG A 171 13.14 0.47 -9.39
CA ARG A 171 14.08 0.42 -8.25
C ARG A 171 14.18 -0.97 -7.62
N ALA A 172 13.09 -1.72 -7.62
CA ALA A 172 13.01 -3.01 -6.96
C ALA A 172 13.37 -4.20 -7.87
N HIS A 173 13.10 -4.12 -9.16
CA HIS A 173 13.10 -5.28 -10.06
C HIS A 173 13.68 -4.94 -11.41
N SER A 174 14.82 -4.37 -11.52
CA SER A 174 15.39 -4.08 -12.80
C SER A 174 14.46 -4.22 -14.04
N ILE A 175 14.59 -3.43 -14.83
CA ILE A 175 14.35 -3.25 -16.25
C ILE A 175 13.51 -4.37 -16.87
N PRO A 176 12.22 -4.10 -17.11
CA PRO A 176 11.43 -4.98 -17.97
C PRO A 176 12.06 -4.98 -19.37
N PHE A 177 12.04 -6.13 -20.00
CA PHE A 177 12.51 -6.33 -21.35
C PHE A 177 11.52 -5.81 -22.36
N ASP A 178 11.97 -4.94 -23.22
CA ASP A 178 11.23 -4.44 -24.35
C ASP A 178 11.86 -4.78 -25.72
N GLY A 179 12.75 -5.74 -25.73
CA GLY A 179 13.43 -6.15 -26.95
C GLY A 179 14.76 -5.44 -27.23
N SER A 180 15.25 -4.63 -26.29
CA SER A 180 16.56 -3.97 -26.44
C SER A 180 17.77 -4.88 -26.18
N VAL A 181 17.55 -6.15 -25.90
CA VAL A 181 18.60 -7.17 -25.78
C VAL A 181 18.95 -7.67 -27.17
N ASP A 182 20.23 -7.90 -27.40
CA ASP A 182 20.67 -8.55 -28.62
C ASP A 182 19.94 -9.89 -28.80
N GLU A 183 19.00 -9.93 -29.74
CA GLU A 183 18.16 -11.10 -30.01
C GLU A 183 18.98 -12.37 -30.27
N SER A 184 20.20 -12.22 -30.80
CA SER A 184 21.08 -13.37 -31.05
C SER A 184 21.54 -14.03 -29.77
N ILE A 185 21.82 -13.25 -28.72
CA ILE A 185 22.23 -13.73 -27.40
C ILE A 185 21.06 -14.42 -26.72
N VAL A 186 19.86 -13.79 -26.74
CA VAL A 186 18.65 -14.39 -26.16
C VAL A 186 18.33 -15.70 -26.85
N LYS A 187 18.31 -15.76 -28.18
CA LYS A 187 18.04 -16.97 -28.96
C LYS A 187 19.08 -18.09 -28.67
N ASN A 188 20.34 -17.74 -28.46
CA ASN A 188 21.34 -18.73 -28.09
C ASN A 188 21.11 -19.29 -26.68
N LYS A 189 20.80 -18.42 -25.68
CA LYS A 189 20.45 -18.85 -24.33
C LYS A 189 19.16 -19.69 -24.32
N GLU A 190 18.15 -19.31 -25.06
CA GLU A 190 16.92 -20.12 -25.21
C GLU A 190 17.23 -21.54 -25.71
N LYS A 191 18.07 -21.69 -26.75
CA LYS A 191 18.49 -22.99 -27.27
C LYS A 191 19.19 -23.82 -26.19
N GLU A 192 20.09 -23.20 -25.41
CA GLU A 192 20.79 -23.89 -24.33
C GLU A 192 19.83 -24.29 -23.20
N ILE A 193 18.88 -23.43 -22.82
CA ILE A 193 17.87 -23.75 -21.80
C ILE A 193 16.96 -24.90 -22.29
N ILE A 194 16.49 -24.87 -23.54
CA ILE A 194 15.71 -25.97 -24.13
C ILE A 194 16.49 -27.29 -24.09
N LYS A 195 17.77 -27.26 -24.45
CA LYS A 195 18.62 -28.44 -24.42
C LYS A 195 18.73 -29.06 -23.02
N LEU A 196 18.79 -28.23 -21.98
CA LEU A 196 18.84 -28.66 -20.58
C LEU A 196 17.45 -29.05 -20.03
N ASN A 197 16.40 -28.55 -20.64
CA ASN A 197 15.01 -28.73 -20.21
C ASN A 197 14.13 -29.26 -21.34
N PRO A 198 14.33 -30.50 -21.83
CA PRO A 198 13.68 -31.00 -23.04
C PRO A 198 12.14 -31.13 -22.94
N LYS A 199 11.58 -30.99 -21.74
CA LYS A 199 10.12 -31.02 -21.51
C LYS A 199 9.47 -29.63 -21.58
N ILE A 200 10.23 -28.56 -21.71
CA ILE A 200 9.72 -27.20 -21.86
C ILE A 200 9.33 -26.98 -23.32
N ASP A 201 8.07 -26.66 -23.55
CA ASP A 201 7.58 -26.23 -24.87
C ASP A 201 7.92 -24.73 -25.05
N PRO A 202 8.79 -24.36 -25.99
CA PRO A 202 9.24 -22.97 -26.16
C PRO A 202 8.12 -22.02 -26.62
N THR A 203 6.99 -22.57 -27.08
CA THR A 203 5.84 -21.78 -27.56
C THR A 203 4.83 -21.47 -26.45
N LYS A 204 4.99 -22.06 -25.26
CA LYS A 204 4.07 -21.92 -24.15
C LYS A 204 4.72 -21.30 -22.94
N ALA A 205 3.93 -20.62 -22.14
CA ALA A 205 4.39 -20.13 -20.85
C ALA A 205 4.79 -21.29 -19.93
N ILE A 206 5.94 -21.15 -19.27
CA ILE A 206 6.44 -22.09 -18.27
C ILE A 206 5.52 -22.01 -17.05
N LYS A 207 4.92 -23.14 -16.68
CA LYS A 207 3.93 -23.20 -15.60
C LYS A 207 4.57 -23.03 -14.23
N LYS A 208 3.80 -22.46 -13.31
CA LYS A 208 4.17 -22.40 -11.89
C LYS A 208 4.52 -23.80 -11.36
N GLY A 209 5.62 -23.90 -10.59
CA GLY A 209 6.14 -25.15 -10.04
C GLY A 209 7.09 -25.91 -10.96
N THR A 210 7.29 -25.45 -12.22
CA THR A 210 8.25 -26.07 -13.13
C THR A 210 9.68 -25.80 -12.67
N LYS A 211 10.50 -26.86 -12.56
CA LYS A 211 11.94 -26.73 -12.31
C LYS A 211 12.63 -26.44 -13.65
N VAL A 212 13.41 -25.36 -13.68
CA VAL A 212 14.17 -24.92 -14.85
C VAL A 212 15.66 -24.97 -14.54
N PHE A 213 16.43 -25.65 -15.38
CA PHE A 213 17.89 -25.72 -15.31
C PHE A 213 18.51 -24.67 -16.22
N LEU A 214 19.51 -23.95 -15.70
CA LEU A 214 20.23 -22.90 -16.44
C LEU A 214 21.57 -23.40 -16.96
N PRO A 215 22.08 -22.90 -18.10
CA PRO A 215 23.27 -23.44 -18.77
C PRO A 215 24.55 -23.42 -17.96
N GLU A 216 24.73 -22.45 -17.12
CA GLU A 216 26.00 -22.20 -16.40
C GLU A 216 26.11 -22.93 -15.07
N PHE A 217 25.10 -23.66 -14.71
CA PHE A 217 24.95 -24.17 -13.37
C PHE A 217 24.58 -25.66 -13.35
N LYS A 218 25.23 -26.48 -12.55
CA LYS A 218 25.03 -27.95 -12.49
C LYS A 218 24.57 -28.49 -11.12
N ASP A 219 23.85 -27.75 -10.31
CA ASP A 219 23.48 -28.19 -8.97
C ASP A 219 22.09 -28.81 -8.88
N GLU A 220 21.89 -29.75 -7.96
CA GLU A 220 20.69 -30.58 -7.89
C GLU A 220 19.55 -29.96 -7.04
N ASN A 221 19.86 -28.97 -6.20
CA ASN A 221 18.88 -28.35 -5.30
C ASN A 221 18.31 -27.06 -5.89
N PRO A 222 17.04 -27.06 -6.34
CA PRO A 222 16.41 -25.85 -6.87
C PRO A 222 16.11 -24.85 -5.76
N ILE A 223 16.33 -23.58 -6.04
CA ILE A 223 15.82 -22.48 -5.22
C ILE A 223 14.44 -22.08 -5.73
N LYS A 224 13.57 -21.68 -4.81
CA LYS A 224 12.34 -20.96 -5.15
C LYS A 224 12.61 -19.49 -5.08
N PHE A 225 12.38 -18.78 -6.16
CA PHE A 225 12.35 -17.32 -6.18
C PHE A 225 11.18 -16.81 -7.01
N THR A 226 10.82 -15.58 -6.75
CA THR A 226 9.66 -14.95 -7.38
C THR A 226 9.98 -14.54 -8.81
N TYR A 227 8.94 -14.35 -9.62
CA TYR A 227 9.08 -13.79 -10.97
C TYR A 227 9.88 -12.48 -10.95
N ASP A 228 9.57 -11.61 -10.01
CA ASP A 228 10.23 -10.32 -9.85
C ASP A 228 11.73 -10.48 -9.50
N GLU A 229 12.07 -11.47 -8.70
CA GLU A 229 13.47 -11.79 -8.36
C GLU A 229 14.22 -12.36 -9.56
N ILE A 230 13.59 -13.17 -10.39
CA ILE A 230 14.17 -13.68 -11.63
C ILE A 230 14.48 -12.53 -12.59
N ILE A 231 13.47 -11.70 -12.86
CA ILE A 231 13.60 -10.57 -13.78
C ILE A 231 14.53 -9.50 -13.22
N GLY A 232 14.54 -9.31 -11.89
CA GLY A 232 15.36 -8.34 -11.19
C GLY A 232 16.81 -8.72 -10.99
N PHE A 233 17.12 -9.98 -11.15
CA PHE A 233 18.40 -10.55 -10.75
C PHE A 233 19.63 -9.84 -11.31
N GLU A 234 19.66 -9.58 -12.61
CA GLU A 234 20.82 -8.95 -13.26
C GLU A 234 21.05 -7.49 -12.78
N GLN A 235 19.99 -6.77 -12.44
CA GLN A 235 20.12 -5.40 -11.96
C GLN A 235 20.75 -5.34 -10.56
N TYR A 236 20.45 -6.32 -9.73
CA TYR A 236 20.97 -6.37 -8.37
C TYR A 236 22.36 -7.01 -8.27
N LYS A 237 22.81 -7.70 -9.31
CA LYS A 237 24.11 -8.40 -9.33
C LYS A 237 25.27 -7.50 -8.92
N ASN A 238 25.24 -6.21 -9.27
CA ASN A 238 26.32 -5.26 -9.06
C ASN A 238 25.97 -4.11 -8.10
N ASN A 239 24.78 -4.15 -7.45
CA ASN A 239 24.30 -3.05 -6.61
C ASN A 239 24.01 -3.50 -5.18
N ASP A 240 25.08 -3.67 -4.37
CA ASP A 240 24.98 -4.13 -2.99
C ASP A 240 24.34 -3.13 -2.02
N ILE A 241 24.31 -1.86 -2.39
CA ILE A 241 23.91 -0.78 -1.48
C ILE A 241 22.39 -0.75 -1.26
N THR A 242 21.60 -1.17 -2.25
CA THR A 242 20.13 -1.11 -2.22
C THR A 242 19.46 -2.42 -1.82
N LEU A 243 20.22 -3.50 -1.67
CA LEU A 243 19.70 -4.81 -1.30
C LEU A 243 19.66 -4.98 0.22
N THR A 244 18.57 -5.53 0.75
CA THR A 244 18.53 -6.05 2.11
C THR A 244 19.48 -7.25 2.26
N GLU A 245 19.83 -7.61 3.48
CA GLU A 245 20.73 -8.76 3.73
C GLU A 245 20.13 -10.06 3.18
N ASP A 246 18.82 -10.25 3.28
CA ASP A 246 18.16 -11.44 2.74
C ASP A 246 18.15 -11.45 1.20
N GLN A 247 17.96 -10.30 0.57
CA GLN A 247 18.07 -10.17 -0.88
C GLN A 247 19.50 -10.42 -1.38
N ARG A 248 20.53 -9.99 -0.63
CA ARG A 248 21.93 -10.32 -0.94
C ARG A 248 22.19 -11.81 -0.83
N LYS A 249 21.75 -12.47 0.25
CA LYS A 249 21.86 -13.92 0.41
C LYS A 249 21.16 -14.66 -0.73
N LEU A 250 19.94 -14.25 -1.07
CA LEU A 250 19.17 -14.83 -2.18
C LEU A 250 19.90 -14.64 -3.51
N ARG A 251 20.40 -13.45 -3.80
CA ARG A 251 21.22 -13.17 -4.97
C ARG A 251 22.45 -14.10 -5.06
N ASP A 252 23.21 -14.21 -3.95
CA ASP A 252 24.40 -15.04 -3.91
C ASP A 252 24.06 -16.52 -4.05
N GLU A 253 22.92 -16.94 -3.53
CA GLU A 253 22.42 -18.29 -3.75
C GLU A 253 22.01 -18.52 -5.20
N ILE A 254 21.33 -17.57 -5.84
CA ILE A 254 20.96 -17.62 -7.26
C ILE A 254 22.22 -17.69 -8.13
N CYS A 255 23.25 -16.89 -7.82
CA CYS A 255 24.53 -16.92 -8.52
C CYS A 255 25.25 -18.27 -8.42
N LYS A 256 25.08 -19.00 -7.32
CA LYS A 256 25.73 -20.28 -7.07
C LYS A 256 24.95 -21.49 -7.58
N LYS A 257 23.65 -21.37 -7.76
CA LYS A 257 22.76 -22.50 -8.12
C LYS A 257 22.31 -22.47 -9.58
N LYS A 258 22.05 -23.64 -10.10
CA LYS A 258 21.94 -23.98 -11.51
C LYS A 258 20.54 -24.27 -11.97
N SER A 259 19.58 -24.20 -11.04
CA SER A 259 18.17 -24.37 -11.34
C SER A 259 17.30 -23.61 -10.38
N PHE A 260 16.11 -23.27 -10.83
CA PHE A 260 15.10 -22.62 -10.01
C PHE A 260 13.70 -23.20 -10.29
N VAL A 261 12.80 -22.98 -9.36
CA VAL A 261 11.38 -23.33 -9.51
C VAL A 261 10.59 -22.08 -9.83
N VAL A 262 9.88 -22.09 -10.95
CA VAL A 262 9.04 -20.99 -11.40
C VAL A 262 7.88 -20.80 -10.41
N ASP A 263 7.73 -19.63 -9.82
CA ASP A 263 6.65 -19.33 -8.86
C ASP A 263 5.43 -18.66 -9.50
N SER A 264 5.58 -18.15 -10.73
CA SER A 264 4.52 -17.59 -11.56
C SER A 264 4.80 -17.93 -13.01
N PRO A 265 3.80 -17.94 -13.92
CA PRO A 265 4.04 -18.25 -15.33
C PRO A 265 5.06 -17.28 -15.95
N LEU A 266 6.09 -17.83 -16.60
CA LEU A 266 7.17 -17.13 -17.28
C LEU A 266 7.24 -17.55 -18.74
N SER A 267 7.69 -16.67 -19.63
CA SER A 267 8.12 -17.05 -20.95
C SER A 267 9.54 -17.61 -20.93
N LEU A 268 9.88 -18.46 -21.90
CA LEU A 268 11.26 -18.93 -22.07
C LEU A 268 12.22 -17.75 -22.29
N GLN A 269 11.75 -16.71 -22.96
CA GLN A 269 12.47 -15.48 -23.19
C GLN A 269 12.82 -14.76 -21.88
N ASP A 270 11.86 -14.64 -20.94
CA ASP A 270 12.10 -14.04 -19.61
C ASP A 270 13.22 -14.78 -18.86
N VAL A 271 13.20 -16.13 -18.95
CA VAL A 271 14.24 -16.96 -18.31
C VAL A 271 15.59 -16.79 -19.00
N ALA A 272 15.62 -16.78 -20.34
CA ALA A 272 16.84 -16.62 -21.11
C ALA A 272 17.52 -15.28 -20.81
N ILE A 273 16.72 -14.25 -20.67
CA ILE A 273 17.13 -12.92 -20.36
C ILE A 273 17.70 -12.81 -18.93
N SER A 274 17.01 -13.37 -17.94
CA SER A 274 17.43 -13.34 -16.54
C SER A 274 18.72 -14.13 -16.29
N SER A 275 19.03 -15.09 -17.16
CA SER A 275 20.23 -15.92 -17.09
C SER A 275 21.40 -15.43 -17.97
N SER A 276 21.25 -14.32 -18.72
CA SER A 276 22.31 -13.78 -19.57
C SER A 276 23.26 -12.87 -18.79
N ASP A 277 24.57 -13.06 -19.00
CA ASP A 277 25.62 -12.18 -18.40
C ASP A 277 25.80 -10.84 -19.13
N THR A 278 25.02 -10.59 -20.18
CA THR A 278 25.13 -9.39 -20.98
C THR A 278 24.60 -8.17 -20.27
N GLN A 279 25.36 -7.08 -20.29
CA GLN A 279 24.86 -5.77 -19.94
C GLN A 279 23.68 -5.41 -20.87
N ARG A 280 22.56 -5.06 -20.27
CA ARG A 280 21.34 -4.76 -21.00
C ARG A 280 21.19 -3.27 -21.18
N PRO A 281 21.05 -2.80 -22.43
CA PRO A 281 20.78 -1.40 -22.67
C PRO A 281 19.36 -1.05 -22.20
N LEU A 282 19.22 0.16 -21.67
CA LEU A 282 17.95 0.82 -21.40
C LEU A 282 17.56 1.69 -22.57
N SER A 283 16.34 1.53 -23.07
CA SER A 283 15.73 2.52 -23.96
C SER A 283 15.07 3.61 -23.10
N ILE A 284 15.53 4.84 -23.20
CA ILE A 284 15.01 5.96 -22.42
C ILE A 284 14.42 7.00 -23.36
N VAL A 285 13.15 7.35 -23.12
CA VAL A 285 12.50 8.49 -23.76
C VAL A 285 12.40 9.63 -22.75
N VAL A 286 12.85 10.80 -23.13
CA VAL A 286 12.75 12.02 -22.34
C VAL A 286 11.81 13.03 -22.99
N VAL A 287 11.31 13.97 -22.19
CA VAL A 287 10.63 15.17 -22.66
C VAL A 287 11.57 16.35 -22.47
N ARG A 288 11.89 17.03 -23.57
CA ARG A 288 12.68 18.26 -23.65
C ARG A 288 11.91 19.28 -24.43
N ASP A 289 11.71 20.47 -23.90
CA ASP A 289 10.95 21.56 -24.56
C ASP A 289 9.57 21.10 -25.07
N GLY A 290 8.90 20.25 -24.29
CA GLY A 290 7.58 19.69 -24.60
C GLY A 290 7.56 18.59 -25.66
N LYS A 291 8.71 18.22 -26.24
CA LYS A 291 8.83 17.17 -27.26
C LYS A 291 9.42 15.89 -26.66
N LYS A 292 8.89 14.73 -27.07
CA LYS A 292 9.46 13.44 -26.75
C LYS A 292 10.67 13.15 -27.60
N ILE A 293 11.79 12.83 -26.99
CA ILE A 293 13.05 12.50 -27.63
C ILE A 293 13.45 11.11 -27.18
N ASP A 294 13.64 10.21 -28.12
CA ASP A 294 14.21 8.88 -27.83
C ASP A 294 15.73 9.02 -27.74
N ILE A 295 16.25 8.70 -26.57
CA ILE A 295 17.70 8.79 -26.29
C ILE A 295 18.42 7.52 -26.78
N GLY A 296 17.64 6.48 -27.10
CA GLY A 296 18.18 5.20 -27.53
C GLY A 296 18.70 4.36 -26.37
N ASN A 297 19.61 3.46 -26.69
CA ASN A 297 20.10 2.46 -25.76
C ASN A 297 21.23 2.97 -24.87
N ILE A 298 21.00 2.96 -23.58
CA ILE A 298 21.93 3.40 -22.53
C ILE A 298 22.27 2.22 -21.63
N TYR A 299 23.54 2.07 -21.30
CA TYR A 299 23.98 1.02 -20.38
C TYR A 299 24.15 1.57 -18.96
N LEU A 300 23.78 0.77 -17.98
CA LEU A 300 24.08 1.05 -16.58
C LEU A 300 25.58 0.91 -16.31
N ASN A 301 26.08 1.60 -15.29
CA ASN A 301 27.45 1.41 -14.83
C ASN A 301 27.59 0.07 -14.06
N GLN A 302 28.81 -0.27 -13.68
CA GLN A 302 29.12 -1.51 -12.95
C GLN A 302 28.34 -1.70 -11.64
N ASN A 303 27.85 -0.59 -11.08
CA ASN A 303 27.05 -0.60 -9.85
C ASN A 303 25.53 -0.64 -10.13
N GLY A 304 25.11 -0.80 -11.38
CA GLY A 304 23.70 -0.82 -11.77
C GLY A 304 23.02 0.55 -11.81
N PHE A 305 23.79 1.65 -11.83
CA PHE A 305 23.25 3.01 -11.91
C PHE A 305 23.43 3.64 -13.28
N LEU A 306 22.50 4.53 -13.66
CA LEU A 306 22.65 5.39 -14.83
C LEU A 306 23.76 6.43 -14.66
N GLY A 307 24.11 6.75 -13.42
CA GLY A 307 25.03 7.84 -13.13
C GLY A 307 24.42 9.21 -13.39
N ILE A 308 23.14 9.37 -13.08
CA ILE A 308 22.41 10.64 -13.12
C ILE A 308 21.87 10.95 -11.72
N GLU A 309 21.85 12.22 -11.38
CA GLU A 309 21.06 12.73 -10.26
C GLU A 309 19.72 13.23 -10.82
N ASN A 310 18.64 12.96 -10.13
CA ASN A 310 17.31 13.40 -10.54
C ASN A 310 16.56 14.11 -9.42
N THR A 311 15.63 14.97 -9.81
CA THR A 311 14.67 15.60 -8.92
C THR A 311 13.28 15.14 -9.31
N VAL A 312 12.52 14.62 -8.35
CA VAL A 312 11.15 14.20 -8.58
C VAL A 312 10.21 15.34 -8.21
N LYS A 313 9.47 15.85 -9.20
CA LYS A 313 8.50 16.94 -9.03
C LYS A 313 7.09 16.38 -9.21
N GLU A 314 6.26 16.57 -8.21
CA GLU A 314 4.84 16.16 -8.29
C GLU A 314 4.08 17.07 -9.24
N LYS A 315 3.23 16.48 -10.06
CA LYS A 315 2.33 17.20 -10.98
C LYS A 315 0.99 17.45 -10.29
N PHE A 316 0.40 18.60 -10.64
CA PHE A 316 -0.91 18.99 -10.15
C PHE A 316 -1.88 19.21 -11.32
N ILE A 317 -3.13 18.78 -11.10
CA ILE A 317 -4.23 19.09 -12.00
C ILE A 317 -4.93 20.33 -11.47
N PRO A 318 -5.08 21.41 -12.25
CA PRO A 318 -5.86 22.55 -11.86
C PRO A 318 -7.33 22.18 -11.71
N THR A 319 -7.99 22.62 -10.61
CA THR A 319 -9.40 22.38 -10.33
C THR A 319 -10.19 23.67 -10.48
N LYS A 320 -10.08 24.29 -11.66
CA LYS A 320 -10.66 25.63 -11.95
C LYS A 320 -12.18 25.63 -12.09
N ASN A 321 -12.77 24.51 -12.44
CA ASN A 321 -14.22 24.37 -12.59
C ASN A 321 -14.75 23.15 -11.81
N PRO A 322 -16.05 23.10 -11.48
CA PRO A 322 -16.63 22.03 -10.68
C PRO A 322 -16.45 20.62 -11.28
N ILE A 323 -16.47 20.51 -12.60
CA ILE A 323 -16.31 19.21 -13.29
C ILE A 323 -14.89 18.68 -13.11
N ASP A 324 -13.89 19.54 -13.31
CA ASP A 324 -12.48 19.16 -13.11
C ASP A 324 -12.22 18.82 -11.65
N LEU A 325 -12.81 19.56 -10.71
CA LEU A 325 -12.69 19.28 -9.29
C LEU A 325 -13.25 17.90 -8.94
N ILE A 326 -14.48 17.59 -9.40
CA ILE A 326 -15.11 16.28 -9.16
C ILE A 326 -14.25 15.17 -9.78
N LYS A 327 -13.88 15.31 -11.06
CA LYS A 327 -13.03 14.30 -11.74
C LYS A 327 -11.70 14.07 -11.03
N SER A 328 -11.00 15.14 -10.68
CA SER A 328 -9.70 15.04 -10.01
C SER A 328 -9.82 14.44 -8.60
N THR A 329 -10.91 14.73 -7.88
CA THR A 329 -11.20 14.09 -6.58
C THR A 329 -11.35 12.58 -6.75
N PHE A 330 -12.18 12.13 -7.70
CA PHE A 330 -12.37 10.69 -7.95
C PHE A 330 -11.07 10.01 -8.43
N VAL A 331 -10.32 10.65 -9.31
CA VAL A 331 -9.02 10.11 -9.78
C VAL A 331 -8.06 9.95 -8.60
N TYR A 332 -7.95 10.96 -7.73
CA TYR A 332 -7.09 10.90 -6.57
C TYR A 332 -7.51 9.81 -5.58
N VAL A 333 -8.79 9.76 -5.23
CA VAL A 333 -9.32 8.76 -4.29
C VAL A 333 -9.15 7.34 -4.85
N ASN A 334 -9.54 7.11 -6.11
CA ASN A 334 -9.42 5.78 -6.75
C ASN A 334 -7.97 5.31 -6.83
N TYR A 335 -7.04 6.21 -7.12
CA TYR A 335 -5.62 5.89 -7.12
C TYR A 335 -5.15 5.42 -5.73
N ASN A 336 -5.51 6.14 -4.66
CA ASN A 336 -5.10 5.80 -3.30
C ASN A 336 -5.77 4.49 -2.81
N VAL A 337 -7.03 4.23 -3.18
CA VAL A 337 -7.69 2.94 -2.94
C VAL A 337 -6.94 1.81 -3.64
N SER A 338 -6.55 2.00 -4.90
CA SER A 338 -5.79 1.01 -5.67
C SER A 338 -4.41 0.77 -5.07
N LEU A 339 -3.74 1.82 -4.63
CA LEU A 339 -2.43 1.74 -3.98
C LEU A 339 -2.50 0.97 -2.66
N MET A 340 -3.53 1.25 -1.83
CA MET A 340 -3.74 0.57 -0.56
C MET A 340 -4.07 -0.91 -0.75
N THR A 341 -4.97 -1.24 -1.68
CA THR A 341 -5.33 -2.65 -1.97
C THR A 341 -4.13 -3.43 -2.53
N TYR A 342 -3.30 -2.79 -3.35
CA TYR A 342 -2.05 -3.39 -3.83
C TYR A 342 -1.05 -3.62 -2.68
N GLY A 343 -0.88 -2.64 -1.78
CA GLY A 343 -0.03 -2.76 -0.59
C GLY A 343 -0.49 -3.88 0.34
N LEU A 344 -1.79 -3.96 0.62
CA LEU A 344 -2.36 -5.06 1.40
C LEU A 344 -2.12 -6.42 0.74
N GLY A 345 -2.30 -6.51 -0.58
CA GLY A 345 -1.98 -7.75 -1.31
C GLY A 345 -0.53 -8.18 -1.12
N LYS A 346 0.43 -7.26 -1.17
CA LYS A 346 1.84 -7.54 -0.89
C LYS A 346 2.10 -7.93 0.57
N LEU A 347 1.41 -7.28 1.51
CA LEU A 347 1.52 -7.61 2.93
C LEU A 347 1.05 -9.06 3.20
N PHE A 348 -0.11 -9.45 2.67
CA PHE A 348 -0.63 -10.81 2.83
C PHE A 348 0.23 -11.87 2.12
N MET A 349 0.99 -11.48 1.11
CA MET A 349 1.97 -12.35 0.44
C MET A 349 3.31 -12.42 1.20
N GLY A 350 3.45 -11.73 2.34
CA GLY A 350 4.71 -11.68 3.10
C GLY A 350 5.85 -10.93 2.40
N ARG A 351 5.50 -10.01 1.46
CA ARG A 351 6.48 -9.27 0.65
C ARG A 351 6.85 -7.90 1.23
N ILE A 352 6.21 -7.51 2.34
CA ILE A 352 6.53 -6.27 3.06
C ILE A 352 7.19 -6.67 4.38
N PRO A 353 8.42 -6.23 4.65
CA PRO A 353 9.09 -6.45 5.93
C PRO A 353 8.31 -5.77 7.07
N VAL A 354 8.27 -6.40 8.25
CA VAL A 354 7.59 -5.84 9.42
C VAL A 354 8.17 -4.49 9.84
N GLN A 355 9.46 -4.28 9.57
CA GLN A 355 10.16 -3.02 9.85
C GLN A 355 9.62 -1.82 9.05
N GLU A 356 8.96 -2.06 7.92
CA GLU A 356 8.32 -1.02 7.12
C GLU A 356 6.87 -0.71 7.58
N MET A 357 6.38 -1.43 8.59
CA MET A 357 5.06 -1.15 9.18
C MET A 357 5.18 -0.03 10.20
N HIS A 358 4.50 1.06 9.95
CA HIS A 358 4.45 2.21 10.82
C HIS A 358 3.13 2.27 11.59
N GLY A 359 3.23 2.52 12.88
CA GLY A 359 2.09 2.67 13.78
C GLY A 359 1.66 4.13 13.95
N ILE A 360 0.80 4.33 14.94
CA ILE A 360 0.18 5.65 15.20
C ILE A 360 1.22 6.73 15.57
N VAL A 361 2.32 6.34 16.22
CA VAL A 361 3.37 7.28 16.65
C VAL A 361 4.13 7.79 15.42
N ALA A 362 4.60 6.88 14.56
CA ALA A 362 5.29 7.25 13.33
C ALA A 362 4.37 8.03 12.36
N ILE A 363 3.12 7.58 12.16
CA ILE A 363 2.15 8.27 11.31
C ILE A 363 1.90 9.69 11.81
N THR A 364 1.78 9.89 13.13
CA THR A 364 1.58 11.21 13.71
C THR A 364 2.80 12.11 13.50
N LYS A 365 4.01 11.58 13.68
CA LYS A 365 5.26 12.31 13.44
C LYS A 365 5.42 12.68 11.96
N ILE A 366 5.28 11.69 11.06
CA ILE A 366 5.34 11.90 9.60
C ILE A 366 4.31 12.95 9.17
N GLY A 367 3.09 12.86 9.69
CA GLY A 367 2.03 13.82 9.39
C GLY A 367 2.35 15.24 9.89
N SER A 368 2.94 15.34 11.08
CA SER A 368 3.45 16.62 11.61
C SER A 368 4.52 17.22 10.69
N ASP A 369 5.46 16.42 10.24
CA ASP A 369 6.54 16.85 9.35
C ASP A 369 6.00 17.23 7.96
N VAL A 370 5.03 16.49 7.43
CA VAL A 370 4.34 16.84 6.18
C VAL A 370 3.67 18.21 6.31
N ILE A 371 2.99 18.50 7.44
CA ILE A 371 2.37 19.79 7.67
C ILE A 371 3.44 20.88 7.77
N GLU A 372 4.56 20.61 8.44
CA GLU A 372 5.64 21.57 8.66
C GLU A 372 6.35 21.94 7.36
N TYR A 373 6.75 20.94 6.56
CA TYR A 373 7.58 21.18 5.38
C TYR A 373 6.80 21.37 4.08
N GLN A 374 5.57 20.82 4.00
CA GLN A 374 4.76 20.86 2.79
C GLN A 374 3.42 21.58 2.95
N GLY A 375 3.14 22.05 4.18
CA GLY A 375 1.97 22.84 4.52
C GLY A 375 0.68 22.02 4.73
N LEU A 376 -0.36 22.73 5.16
CA LEU A 376 -1.66 22.14 5.50
C LEU A 376 -2.32 21.43 4.30
N PHE A 377 -2.08 21.89 3.07
CA PHE A 377 -2.56 21.26 1.84
C PHE A 377 -2.20 19.76 1.81
N LYS A 378 -0.93 19.46 2.02
CA LYS A 378 -0.45 18.06 2.03
C LYS A 378 -0.87 17.31 3.29
N GLY A 379 -0.96 17.99 4.42
CA GLY A 379 -1.47 17.41 5.66
C GLY A 379 -2.93 16.92 5.53
N LEU A 380 -3.79 17.69 4.88
CA LEU A 380 -5.19 17.30 4.64
C LEU A 380 -5.30 16.14 3.64
N LEU A 381 -4.48 16.13 2.59
CA LEU A 381 -4.43 15.02 1.64
C LEU A 381 -3.91 13.72 2.30
N LEU A 382 -2.92 13.82 3.18
CA LEU A 382 -2.45 12.70 3.99
C LEU A 382 -3.55 12.20 4.94
N THR A 383 -4.29 13.13 5.56
CA THR A 383 -5.44 12.76 6.42
C THR A 383 -6.51 12.02 5.62
N ALA A 384 -6.82 12.47 4.40
CA ALA A 384 -7.73 11.75 3.52
C ALA A 384 -7.22 10.34 3.17
N LEU A 385 -5.92 10.19 2.90
CA LEU A 385 -5.28 8.88 2.67
C LEU A 385 -5.42 7.97 3.90
N ILE A 386 -5.17 8.48 5.11
CA ILE A 386 -5.34 7.71 6.35
C ILE A 386 -6.80 7.29 6.52
N SER A 387 -7.76 8.17 6.19
CA SER A 387 -9.20 7.86 6.23
C SER A 387 -9.58 6.72 5.27
N ILE A 388 -9.04 6.72 4.05
CA ILE A 388 -9.22 5.62 3.07
C ILE A 388 -8.63 4.32 3.64
N ASN A 389 -7.41 4.39 4.18
CA ASN A 389 -6.74 3.24 4.74
C ASN A 389 -7.53 2.64 5.91
N LEU A 390 -8.04 3.49 6.81
CA LEU A 390 -8.86 3.07 7.94
C LEU A 390 -10.17 2.40 7.46
N ALA A 391 -10.81 2.96 6.43
CA ALA A 391 -12.01 2.35 5.83
C ALA A 391 -11.71 0.96 5.25
N ILE A 392 -10.61 0.80 4.50
CA ILE A 392 -10.25 -0.47 3.87
C ILE A 392 -9.83 -1.51 4.93
N ILE A 393 -9.02 -1.12 5.91
CA ILE A 393 -8.57 -2.04 6.98
C ILE A 393 -9.78 -2.52 7.80
N ASN A 394 -10.70 -1.62 8.17
CA ASN A 394 -11.88 -2.00 8.94
C ASN A 394 -12.85 -2.90 8.15
N LEU A 395 -12.74 -2.95 6.82
CA LEU A 395 -13.52 -3.87 5.98
C LEU A 395 -12.92 -5.28 5.91
N LEU A 396 -11.68 -5.48 6.38
CA LEU A 396 -11.06 -6.81 6.38
C LEU A 396 -11.83 -7.78 7.30
N PRO A 397 -11.97 -9.06 6.91
CA PRO A 397 -12.70 -10.05 7.69
C PRO A 397 -11.92 -10.52 8.94
N ILE A 398 -11.49 -9.57 9.76
CA ILE A 398 -10.73 -9.80 11.00
C ILE A 398 -11.67 -9.62 12.19
N PRO A 399 -11.87 -10.63 13.05
CA PRO A 399 -12.84 -10.61 14.16
C PRO A 399 -12.52 -9.57 15.23
N ALA A 400 -12.21 -8.47 15.14
CA ALA A 400 -12.04 -7.34 16.05
C ALA A 400 -12.25 -6.01 15.31
N LEU A 401 -12.56 -6.13 13.99
CA LEU A 401 -12.86 -5.01 13.09
C LEU A 401 -14.30 -5.17 12.58
N ASP A 402 -14.85 -4.12 11.97
CA ASP A 402 -16.21 -4.15 11.40
C ASP A 402 -16.39 -5.26 10.37
N GLY A 403 -15.39 -5.50 9.53
CA GLY A 403 -15.40 -6.59 8.55
C GLY A 403 -15.52 -7.98 9.18
N GLY A 404 -15.03 -8.17 10.41
CA GLY A 404 -15.26 -9.40 11.18
C GLY A 404 -16.69 -9.55 11.63
N HIS A 405 -17.32 -8.48 12.12
CA HIS A 405 -18.75 -8.47 12.44
C HIS A 405 -19.60 -8.72 11.18
N LEU A 406 -19.23 -8.12 10.04
CA LEU A 406 -19.86 -8.38 8.76
C LEU A 406 -19.75 -9.85 8.36
N LEU A 407 -18.57 -10.46 8.52
CA LEU A 407 -18.36 -11.89 8.26
C LEU A 407 -19.29 -12.76 9.11
N PHE A 408 -19.44 -12.47 10.40
CA PHE A 408 -20.37 -13.20 11.28
C PHE A 408 -21.82 -13.07 10.83
N LEU A 409 -22.25 -11.87 10.39
CA LEU A 409 -23.60 -11.65 9.86
C LEU A 409 -23.82 -12.40 8.52
N ILE A 410 -22.82 -12.51 7.66
CA ILE A 410 -22.88 -13.31 6.43
C ILE A 410 -23.04 -14.80 6.78
N ILE A 411 -22.25 -15.31 7.73
CA ILE A 411 -22.36 -16.69 8.20
C ILE A 411 -23.74 -16.96 8.80
N GLU A 412 -24.27 -16.04 9.61
CA GLU A 412 -25.62 -16.13 10.19
C GLU A 412 -26.68 -16.23 9.09
N LYS A 413 -26.59 -15.39 8.04
CA LYS A 413 -27.51 -15.41 6.91
C LYS A 413 -27.47 -16.73 6.14
N ILE A 414 -26.29 -17.29 5.92
CA ILE A 414 -26.13 -18.58 5.20
C ILE A 414 -26.66 -19.75 6.05
N ARG A 415 -26.41 -19.75 7.36
CA ARG A 415 -26.82 -20.83 8.28
C ARG A 415 -28.29 -20.75 8.69
N GLY A 416 -28.93 -19.59 8.51
CA GLY A 416 -30.29 -19.33 8.99
C GLY A 416 -30.41 -19.17 10.51
N LYS A 417 -29.31 -19.19 11.27
CA LYS A 417 -29.26 -18.98 12.72
C LYS A 417 -27.96 -18.31 13.14
N ALA A 418 -28.03 -17.49 14.17
CA ALA A 418 -26.86 -16.82 14.74
C ALA A 418 -25.80 -17.82 15.21
N LEU A 419 -24.54 -17.40 15.19
CA LEU A 419 -23.44 -18.13 15.83
C LEU A 419 -23.63 -18.10 17.36
N ASN A 420 -23.04 -19.09 18.03
CA ASN A 420 -23.02 -19.11 19.48
C ASN A 420 -22.23 -17.90 20.01
N GLU A 421 -22.85 -17.10 20.88
CA GLU A 421 -22.25 -15.89 21.44
C GLU A 421 -20.88 -16.16 22.07
N LYS A 422 -20.76 -17.23 22.86
CA LYS A 422 -19.49 -17.61 23.51
C LYS A 422 -18.37 -17.89 22.49
N ILE A 423 -18.71 -18.46 21.32
CA ILE A 423 -17.73 -18.70 20.26
C ILE A 423 -17.34 -17.39 19.61
N MET A 424 -18.29 -16.49 19.33
CA MET A 424 -18.01 -15.18 18.75
C MET A 424 -17.14 -14.34 19.68
N GLU A 425 -17.46 -14.31 20.97
CA GLU A 425 -16.67 -13.61 21.99
C GLU A 425 -15.26 -14.20 22.12
N ALA A 426 -15.13 -15.52 22.18
CA ALA A 426 -13.82 -16.17 22.27
C ALA A 426 -12.94 -15.85 21.04
N ILE A 427 -13.49 -15.92 19.83
CA ILE A 427 -12.78 -15.56 18.60
C ILE A 427 -12.43 -14.06 18.64
N GLY A 428 -13.40 -13.19 18.95
CA GLY A 428 -13.19 -11.76 19.06
C GLY A 428 -12.07 -11.40 20.04
N ASN A 429 -12.08 -12.01 21.23
CA ASN A 429 -11.07 -11.78 22.27
C ASN A 429 -9.66 -12.24 21.81
N ILE A 430 -9.54 -13.40 21.17
CA ILE A 430 -8.25 -13.87 20.65
C ILE A 430 -7.68 -12.86 19.66
N PHE A 431 -8.46 -12.43 18.68
CA PHE A 431 -8.01 -11.46 17.70
C PHE A 431 -7.74 -10.09 18.32
N PHE A 432 -8.57 -9.64 19.26
CA PHE A 432 -8.38 -8.39 19.98
C PHE A 432 -7.05 -8.36 20.74
N TYR A 433 -6.74 -9.40 21.52
CA TYR A 433 -5.45 -9.48 22.23
C TYR A 433 -4.27 -9.61 21.25
N THR A 434 -4.45 -10.34 20.15
CA THR A 434 -3.43 -10.41 19.09
C THR A 434 -3.14 -9.04 18.49
N LEU A 435 -4.18 -8.24 18.19
CA LEU A 435 -4.03 -6.88 17.70
C LEU A 435 -3.38 -5.95 18.74
N ILE A 436 -3.70 -6.09 20.03
CA ILE A 436 -3.03 -5.32 21.10
C ILE A 436 -1.53 -5.65 21.13
N VAL A 437 -1.17 -6.93 21.11
CA VAL A 437 0.25 -7.33 21.09
C VAL A 437 0.95 -6.78 19.86
N LEU A 438 0.34 -6.90 18.68
CA LEU A 438 0.89 -6.34 17.45
C LEU A 438 1.04 -4.82 17.55
N MET A 439 0.03 -4.11 18.07
CA MET A 439 0.09 -2.66 18.28
C MET A 439 1.24 -2.25 19.19
N VAL A 440 1.44 -2.98 20.30
CA VAL A 440 2.56 -2.70 21.22
C VAL A 440 3.90 -2.92 20.54
N LEU A 441 4.04 -3.99 19.75
CA LEU A 441 5.26 -4.25 18.97
C LEU A 441 5.54 -3.15 17.95
N ILE A 442 4.51 -2.69 17.23
CA ILE A 442 4.63 -1.60 16.25
C ILE A 442 4.97 -0.28 16.94
N ILE A 443 4.34 0.05 18.08
CA ILE A 443 4.69 1.24 18.87
C ILE A 443 6.14 1.19 19.32
N PHE A 444 6.61 0.02 19.79
CA PHE A 444 8.01 -0.16 20.17
C PHE A 444 8.94 0.08 18.97
N ASN A 445 8.61 -0.47 17.81
CA ASN A 445 9.34 -0.25 16.56
C ASN A 445 9.37 1.24 16.17
N ASP A 446 8.22 1.94 16.24
CA ASP A 446 8.12 3.38 15.97
C ASP A 446 9.04 4.19 16.90
N VAL A 447 8.97 3.92 18.20
CA VAL A 447 9.80 4.64 19.20
C VAL A 447 11.29 4.36 18.95
N PHE A 448 11.64 3.10 18.64
CA PHE A 448 13.01 2.74 18.30
C PHE A 448 13.49 3.49 17.06
N ALA A 449 12.68 3.53 15.99
CA ALA A 449 12.98 4.25 14.75
C ALA A 449 13.15 5.77 15.00
N LEU A 450 12.31 6.38 15.85
CA LEU A 450 12.44 7.77 16.25
C LEU A 450 13.75 8.06 17.02
N VAL A 451 14.11 7.18 17.97
CA VAL A 451 15.34 7.34 18.78
C VAL A 451 16.58 7.16 17.91
N THR A 452 16.54 6.24 16.96
CA THR A 452 17.66 5.96 16.02
C THR A 452 17.70 6.91 14.82
N LYS A 453 16.77 7.89 14.74
CA LYS A 453 16.66 8.87 13.64
C LYS A 453 16.49 8.21 12.28
N GLN A 454 15.73 7.12 12.20
CA GLN A 454 15.35 6.46 10.96
C GLN A 454 14.08 7.07 10.35
N ILE A 455 13.29 7.79 11.15
CA ILE A 455 12.11 8.59 10.79
C ILE A 455 12.09 9.93 11.53
#